data_e474cba550f3e2e36755edd0c7a23b9d
#
_entry.id   e474cba550f3e2e36755edd0c7a23b9d
#
_cell.length_a   1.000
_cell.length_b   1.000
_cell.length_c   1.000
_cell.angle_alpha   90.00
_cell.angle_beta   90.00
_cell.angle_gamma   90.00
#
_symmetry.space_group_name_H-M   'P 1'
#
loop_
_entity.id
_entity.type
_entity.pdbx_description
1 polymer ?
#
loop_
_entity_poly.entity_id
_entity_poly.type
_entity_poly.pdbx_seq_one_letter_code
_entity_poly.pdbx_strand_id
1 'polypeptide(L)'
;QTGKTAVAIDTIINQKKINESDDESKKLYCIYVAVGQKRSTVAQIVKTLEDAGAMEYTTIVSATASDSAPLQFLAPYTGCTMGEYFRDNGMHALIIYDDLSKQAVAYRQMSLLLRRPPGREASPGDVFYLHSRLLERAAKLNDESGGGSLTALPIIETQAGDVSAYIPTNVISITDGQIFLGTEIFNQGIRPAINVGLSVSRVCLLYTSDAADDTTG
;
A
#
# COMPACT_ATOMS: atom_id res chain seq x y z
N GLN A 1 -7.22 -16.25 0.43
CA GLN A 1 -6.13 -15.72 -0.44
C GLN A 1 -6.73 -15.31 -1.78
N THR A 2 -7.11 -14.04 -1.92
CA THR A 2 -7.82 -13.51 -3.12
C THR A 2 -6.88 -12.93 -4.17
N GLY A 3 -5.56 -13.02 -3.98
CA GLY A 3 -4.56 -12.55 -4.94
C GLY A 3 -4.07 -11.11 -4.74
N LYS A 4 -4.23 -10.50 -3.56
CA LYS A 4 -3.77 -9.14 -3.26
C LYS A 4 -2.28 -8.94 -3.55
N THR A 5 -1.44 -9.82 -3.03
CA THR A 5 0.01 -9.80 -3.27
C THR A 5 0.34 -9.98 -4.75
N ALA A 6 -0.40 -10.83 -5.48
CA ALA A 6 -0.19 -11.00 -6.92
C ALA A 6 -0.44 -9.71 -7.70
N VAL A 7 -1.55 -9.00 -7.41
CA VAL A 7 -1.83 -7.69 -8.03
C VAL A 7 -0.71 -6.69 -7.75
N ALA A 8 -0.20 -6.67 -6.51
CA ALA A 8 0.90 -5.79 -6.12
C ALA A 8 2.20 -6.11 -6.89
N ILE A 9 2.57 -7.38 -6.98
CA ILE A 9 3.77 -7.83 -7.70
C ILE A 9 3.63 -7.55 -9.20
N ASP A 10 2.48 -7.83 -9.80
CA ASP A 10 2.22 -7.53 -11.22
C ASP A 10 2.33 -6.02 -11.49
N THR A 11 1.89 -5.19 -10.55
CA THR A 11 2.04 -3.73 -10.66
C THR A 11 3.50 -3.32 -10.75
N ILE A 12 4.38 -3.93 -9.94
CA ILE A 12 5.83 -3.67 -9.99
C ILE A 12 6.42 -4.16 -11.32
N ILE A 13 6.12 -5.39 -11.72
CA ILE A 13 6.67 -6.01 -12.95
C ILE A 13 6.28 -5.20 -14.19
N ASN A 14 5.05 -4.69 -14.24
CA ASN A 14 4.55 -3.91 -15.37
C ASN A 14 5.24 -2.55 -15.54
N GLN A 15 6.00 -2.07 -14.54
CA GLN A 15 6.79 -0.84 -14.69
C GLN A 15 8.09 -1.02 -15.47
N LYS A 16 8.48 -2.26 -15.80
CA LYS A 16 9.73 -2.58 -16.46
C LYS A 16 9.96 -1.77 -17.75
N LYS A 17 8.97 -1.77 -18.65
CA LYS A 17 9.08 -1.04 -19.95
C LYS A 17 9.33 0.45 -19.78
N ILE A 18 8.71 1.06 -18.77
CA ILE A 18 8.88 2.49 -18.48
C ILE A 18 10.27 2.73 -17.90
N ASN A 19 10.74 1.84 -17.03
CA ASN A 19 12.03 1.94 -16.38
C ASN A 19 13.22 1.60 -17.30
N GLU A 20 13.00 0.84 -18.37
CA GLU A 20 13.99 0.59 -19.42
C GLU A 20 14.12 1.74 -20.43
N SER A 21 13.24 2.74 -20.37
CA SER A 21 13.32 3.90 -21.26
C SER A 21 14.45 4.84 -20.82
N ASP A 22 14.99 5.62 -21.78
CA ASP A 22 16.01 6.63 -21.52
C ASP A 22 15.45 7.89 -20.83
N ASP A 23 14.15 7.98 -20.68
CA ASP A 23 13.47 9.13 -20.07
C ASP A 23 13.41 8.98 -18.55
N GLU A 24 14.42 9.53 -17.87
CA GLU A 24 14.52 9.52 -16.41
C GLU A 24 13.30 10.13 -15.71
N SER A 25 12.60 11.07 -16.35
CA SER A 25 11.45 11.75 -15.77
C SER A 25 10.21 10.85 -15.63
N LYS A 26 10.20 9.73 -16.31
CA LYS A 26 9.09 8.76 -16.30
C LYS A 26 9.37 7.53 -15.44
N LYS A 27 10.61 7.34 -15.01
CA LYS A 27 10.99 6.17 -14.21
C LYS A 27 10.22 6.13 -12.90
N LEU A 28 9.80 4.92 -12.53
CA LEU A 28 9.07 4.65 -11.29
C LEU A 28 9.90 3.69 -10.42
N TYR A 29 10.37 4.18 -9.31
CA TYR A 29 11.06 3.36 -8.31
C TYR A 29 10.05 2.70 -7.40
N CYS A 30 10.19 1.39 -7.19
CA CYS A 30 9.24 0.61 -6.43
C CYS A 30 9.81 0.23 -5.06
N ILE A 31 8.99 0.30 -4.03
CA ILE A 31 9.32 -0.14 -2.68
C ILE A 31 8.24 -1.13 -2.24
N TYR A 32 8.66 -2.34 -1.94
CA TYR A 32 7.77 -3.37 -1.42
C TYR A 32 8.07 -3.58 0.07
N VAL A 33 7.10 -3.28 0.92
CA VAL A 33 7.21 -3.44 2.37
C VAL A 33 6.43 -4.68 2.80
N ALA A 34 7.16 -5.73 3.20
CA ALA A 34 6.59 -6.97 3.72
C ALA A 34 6.52 -6.90 5.25
N VAL A 35 5.31 -6.97 5.80
CA VAL A 35 5.09 -6.93 7.25
C VAL A 35 4.44 -8.22 7.73
N GLY A 36 5.08 -8.89 8.68
CA GLY A 36 4.54 -10.08 9.32
C GLY A 36 4.35 -11.29 8.41
N GLN A 37 4.98 -11.32 7.26
CA GLN A 37 4.99 -12.45 6.34
C GLN A 37 6.02 -13.51 6.72
N LYS A 38 5.84 -14.74 6.25
CA LYS A 38 6.85 -15.79 6.41
C LYS A 38 8.09 -15.45 5.55
N ARG A 39 9.27 -15.76 6.06
CA ARG A 39 10.54 -15.58 5.31
C ARG A 39 10.53 -16.26 3.95
N SER A 40 9.96 -17.46 3.86
CA SER A 40 9.82 -18.19 2.59
C SER A 40 8.94 -17.45 1.58
N THR A 41 7.89 -16.78 2.03
CA THR A 41 7.03 -15.95 1.17
C THR A 41 7.80 -14.74 0.63
N VAL A 42 8.55 -14.06 1.48
CA VAL A 42 9.39 -12.93 1.06
C VAL A 42 10.46 -13.38 0.06
N ALA A 43 11.13 -14.50 0.33
CA ALA A 43 12.12 -15.07 -0.60
C ALA A 43 11.50 -15.42 -1.97
N GLN A 44 10.28 -15.94 -1.99
CA GLN A 44 9.55 -16.22 -3.23
C GLN A 44 9.21 -14.95 -4.02
N ILE A 45 8.84 -13.88 -3.34
CA ILE A 45 8.57 -12.57 -3.95
C ILE A 45 9.84 -12.01 -4.56
N VAL A 46 10.96 -12.01 -3.81
CA VAL A 46 12.26 -11.56 -4.31
C VAL A 46 12.64 -12.32 -5.59
N LYS A 47 12.53 -13.65 -5.56
CA LYS A 47 12.84 -14.47 -6.73
C LYS A 47 11.95 -14.15 -7.92
N THR A 48 10.65 -13.98 -7.70
CA THR A 48 9.71 -13.60 -8.77
C THR A 48 10.09 -12.27 -9.42
N LEU A 49 10.49 -11.27 -8.62
CA LEU A 49 10.92 -9.98 -9.12
C LEU A 49 12.28 -10.04 -9.82
N GLU A 50 13.22 -10.86 -9.33
CA GLU A 50 14.52 -11.13 -9.98
C GLU A 50 14.33 -11.78 -11.35
N ASP A 51 13.53 -12.86 -11.41
CA ASP A 51 13.23 -13.58 -12.65
C ASP A 51 12.56 -12.69 -13.71
N ALA A 52 11.78 -11.70 -13.27
CA ALA A 52 11.16 -10.70 -14.13
C ALA A 52 12.08 -9.52 -14.49
N GLY A 53 13.27 -9.41 -13.88
CA GLY A 53 14.18 -8.27 -14.03
C GLY A 53 13.69 -6.99 -13.38
N ALA A 54 12.78 -7.09 -12.41
CA ALA A 54 12.20 -5.94 -11.72
C ALA A 54 12.97 -5.51 -10.47
N MET A 55 13.96 -6.30 -10.02
CA MET A 55 14.78 -5.94 -8.86
C MET A 55 15.71 -4.75 -9.10
N GLU A 56 16.01 -4.41 -10.35
CA GLU A 56 16.86 -3.27 -10.69
C GLU A 56 16.28 -1.92 -10.22
N TYR A 57 14.96 -1.82 -10.14
CA TYR A 57 14.25 -0.62 -9.71
C TYR A 57 13.38 -0.83 -8.46
N THR A 58 13.56 -1.95 -7.77
CA THR A 58 12.74 -2.32 -6.61
C THR A 58 13.58 -2.47 -5.35
N THR A 59 13.14 -1.85 -4.26
CA THR A 59 13.69 -2.02 -2.91
C THR A 59 12.71 -2.82 -2.07
N ILE A 60 13.21 -3.83 -1.35
CA ILE A 60 12.38 -4.64 -0.45
C ILE A 60 12.75 -4.31 1.00
N VAL A 61 11.75 -3.93 1.77
CA VAL A 61 11.83 -3.71 3.22
C VAL A 61 11.02 -4.79 3.90
N SER A 62 11.66 -5.61 4.72
CA SER A 62 10.98 -6.77 5.33
C SER A 62 11.13 -6.80 6.84
N ALA A 63 10.01 -6.93 7.53
CA ALA A 63 9.94 -7.36 8.92
C ALA A 63 9.02 -8.59 8.97
N THR A 64 9.62 -9.76 9.07
CA THR A 64 8.92 -11.05 8.97
C THR A 64 8.11 -11.39 10.23
N ALA A 65 7.30 -12.44 10.16
CA ALA A 65 6.51 -12.91 11.31
C ALA A 65 7.39 -13.35 12.52
N SER A 66 8.66 -13.67 12.28
CA SER A 66 9.62 -14.02 13.35
C SER A 66 10.35 -12.80 13.94
N ASP A 67 10.20 -11.63 13.33
CA ASP A 67 10.79 -10.41 13.85
C ASP A 67 9.92 -9.81 14.96
N SER A 68 10.53 -8.98 15.81
CA SER A 68 9.83 -8.37 16.94
C SER A 68 8.72 -7.40 16.48
N ALA A 69 7.71 -7.22 17.31
CA ALA A 69 6.63 -6.27 17.03
C ALA A 69 7.10 -4.84 16.73
N PRO A 70 8.11 -4.27 17.43
CA PRO A 70 8.68 -2.97 17.07
C PRO A 70 9.22 -2.90 15.64
N LEU A 71 9.88 -3.95 15.15
CA LEU A 71 10.39 -3.98 13.78
C LEU A 71 9.25 -4.04 12.76
N GLN A 72 8.22 -4.84 13.02
CA GLN A 72 7.03 -4.89 12.17
C GLN A 72 6.26 -3.56 12.17
N PHE A 73 6.25 -2.85 13.29
CA PHE A 73 5.68 -1.50 13.38
C PHE A 73 6.48 -0.49 12.56
N LEU A 74 7.81 -0.53 12.61
CA LEU A 74 8.69 0.46 11.96
C LEU A 74 8.85 0.25 10.46
N ALA A 75 8.76 -0.98 9.95
CA ALA A 75 9.05 -1.30 8.56
C ALA A 75 8.28 -0.44 7.54
N PRO A 76 6.95 -0.20 7.68
CA PRO A 76 6.23 0.68 6.77
C PRO A 76 6.74 2.12 6.77
N TYR A 77 7.10 2.67 7.94
CA TYR A 77 7.67 4.00 8.04
C TYR A 77 9.06 4.10 7.40
N THR A 78 9.88 3.08 7.57
CA THR A 78 11.19 2.98 6.93
C THR A 78 11.05 2.98 5.41
N GLY A 79 10.19 2.14 4.86
CA GLY A 79 9.91 2.10 3.43
C GLY A 79 9.36 3.44 2.91
N CYS A 80 8.45 4.06 3.65
CA CYS A 80 7.89 5.36 3.30
C CYS A 80 8.97 6.45 3.21
N THR A 81 9.91 6.49 4.15
CA THR A 81 11.03 7.43 4.13
C THR A 81 11.93 7.23 2.92
N MET A 82 12.15 5.97 2.51
CA MET A 82 12.86 5.69 1.25
C MET A 82 12.10 6.21 0.03
N GLY A 83 10.78 6.06 0.02
CA GLY A 83 9.91 6.59 -1.05
C GLY A 83 9.90 8.12 -1.11
N GLU A 84 9.92 8.77 0.04
CA GLU A 84 10.01 10.23 0.13
C GLU A 84 11.30 10.79 -0.44
N TYR A 85 12.40 10.04 -0.35
CA TYR A 85 13.66 10.44 -0.99
C TYR A 85 13.47 10.67 -2.50
N PHE A 86 12.80 9.76 -3.18
CA PHE A 86 12.50 9.91 -4.61
C PHE A 86 11.54 11.07 -4.87
N ARG A 87 10.45 11.13 -4.13
CA ARG A 87 9.46 12.21 -4.25
C ARG A 87 10.09 13.60 -4.08
N ASP A 88 10.91 13.78 -3.03
CA ASP A 88 11.46 15.07 -2.68
C ASP A 88 12.61 15.50 -3.63
N ASN A 89 13.16 14.56 -4.40
CA ASN A 89 14.17 14.82 -5.43
C ASN A 89 13.59 14.86 -6.86
N GLY A 90 12.29 15.08 -7.02
CA GLY A 90 11.64 15.23 -8.31
C GLY A 90 11.44 13.93 -9.09
N MET A 91 11.63 12.79 -8.43
CA MET A 91 11.43 11.46 -9.01
C MET A 91 10.06 10.89 -8.62
N HIS A 92 9.74 9.72 -9.14
CA HIS A 92 8.47 9.04 -8.87
C HIS A 92 8.71 7.71 -8.19
N ALA A 93 7.96 7.44 -7.14
CA ALA A 93 8.01 6.18 -6.42
C ALA A 93 6.63 5.58 -6.18
N LEU A 94 6.59 4.25 -6.17
CA LEU A 94 5.45 3.44 -5.76
C LEU A 94 5.84 2.66 -4.51
N ILE A 95 5.04 2.76 -3.47
CA ILE A 95 5.22 1.95 -2.26
C ILE A 95 4.03 1.04 -2.03
N ILE A 96 4.32 -0.23 -1.77
CA ILE A 96 3.33 -1.25 -1.45
C ILE A 96 3.54 -1.68 -0.01
N TYR A 97 2.47 -1.64 0.79
CA TYR A 97 2.47 -2.13 2.17
C TYR A 97 1.71 -3.45 2.25
N ASP A 98 2.42 -4.55 2.35
CA ASP A 98 1.84 -5.90 2.44
C ASP A 98 2.16 -6.58 3.79
N ASP A 99 1.31 -6.40 4.81
CA ASP A 99 0.09 -5.61 4.86
C ASP A 99 0.02 -4.73 6.12
N LEU A 100 -0.82 -3.72 6.07
CA LEU A 100 -1.03 -2.81 7.20
C LEU A 100 -1.89 -3.42 8.32
N SER A 101 -2.65 -4.48 8.05
CA SER A 101 -3.39 -5.20 9.10
C SER A 101 -2.42 -5.84 10.09
N LYS A 102 -1.32 -6.41 9.62
CA LYS A 102 -0.26 -6.98 10.47
C LYS A 102 0.50 -5.90 11.23
N GLN A 103 0.74 -4.74 10.62
CA GLN A 103 1.31 -3.59 11.34
C GLN A 103 0.40 -3.17 12.50
N ALA A 104 -0.91 -3.11 12.29
CA ALA A 104 -1.87 -2.77 13.34
C ALA A 104 -1.88 -3.81 14.48
N VAL A 105 -1.75 -5.10 14.16
CA VAL A 105 -1.60 -6.17 15.14
C VAL A 105 -0.33 -6.00 15.97
N ALA A 106 0.81 -5.72 15.33
CA ALA A 106 2.08 -5.46 16.00
C ALA A 106 1.99 -4.25 16.92
N TYR A 107 1.37 -3.16 16.47
CA TYR A 107 1.16 -1.96 17.27
C TYR A 107 0.23 -2.20 18.48
N ARG A 108 -0.84 -2.96 18.29
CA ARG A 108 -1.72 -3.39 19.37
C ARG A 108 -0.95 -4.20 20.42
N GLN A 109 -0.12 -5.16 19.99
CA GLN A 109 0.69 -5.98 20.87
C GLN A 109 1.65 -5.13 21.73
N MET A 110 2.36 -4.18 21.11
CA MET A 110 3.23 -3.25 21.81
C MET A 110 2.46 -2.40 22.83
N SER A 111 1.31 -1.88 22.44
CA SER A 111 0.47 -1.03 23.29
C SER A 111 -0.07 -1.77 24.51
N LEU A 112 -0.47 -3.03 24.34
CA LEU A 112 -0.92 -3.88 25.46
C LEU A 112 0.23 -4.20 26.45
N LEU A 113 1.43 -4.47 25.92
CA LEU A 113 2.62 -4.67 26.76
C LEU A 113 2.99 -3.41 27.57
N LEU A 114 2.79 -2.24 26.98
CA LEU A 114 2.97 -0.95 27.65
C LEU A 114 1.79 -0.56 28.54
N ARG A 115 0.82 -1.46 28.74
CA ARG A 115 -0.38 -1.26 29.57
C ARG A 115 -1.23 -0.05 29.14
N ARG A 116 -1.22 0.31 27.86
CA ARG A 116 -2.12 1.32 27.33
C ARG A 116 -3.54 0.77 27.30
N PRO A 117 -4.56 1.55 27.68
CA PRO A 117 -5.93 1.06 27.71
C PRO A 117 -6.40 0.67 26.30
N PRO A 118 -6.99 -0.53 26.11
CA PRO A 118 -7.52 -0.92 24.82
C PRO A 118 -8.82 -0.18 24.51
N GLY A 119 -8.99 0.18 23.24
CA GLY A 119 -10.21 0.72 22.67
C GLY A 119 -10.97 -0.31 21.85
N ARG A 120 -11.56 0.14 20.73
CA ARG A 120 -12.32 -0.72 19.80
C ARG A 120 -11.45 -1.86 19.26
N GLU A 121 -11.98 -3.08 19.26
CA GLU A 121 -11.28 -4.32 18.83
C GLU A 121 -9.93 -4.54 19.53
N ALA A 122 -9.86 -4.16 20.81
CA ALA A 122 -8.65 -4.19 21.62
C ALA A 122 -7.46 -3.39 21.06
N SER A 123 -7.70 -2.51 20.10
CA SER A 123 -6.69 -1.64 19.52
C SER A 123 -6.49 -0.39 20.39
N PRO A 124 -5.28 0.20 20.41
CA PRO A 124 -5.08 1.47 21.09
C PRO A 124 -5.88 2.59 20.42
N GLY A 125 -6.26 3.62 21.17
CA GLY A 125 -7.12 4.71 20.70
C GLY A 125 -6.53 5.50 19.52
N ASP A 126 -5.23 5.44 19.31
CA ASP A 126 -4.50 6.15 18.24
C ASP A 126 -4.15 5.27 17.02
N VAL A 127 -4.79 4.11 16.85
CA VAL A 127 -4.52 3.25 15.69
C VAL A 127 -4.93 3.90 14.37
N PHE A 128 -5.94 4.76 14.34
CA PHE A 128 -6.24 5.57 13.17
C PHE A 128 -5.05 6.45 12.78
N TYR A 129 -4.44 7.10 13.74
CA TYR A 129 -3.26 7.95 13.54
C TYR A 129 -2.03 7.14 13.08
N LEU A 130 -1.91 5.88 13.50
CA LEU A 130 -0.88 4.97 12.99
C LEU A 130 -0.85 4.92 11.45
N HIS A 131 -2.01 4.76 10.83
CA HIS A 131 -2.14 4.65 9.38
C HIS A 131 -2.27 6.00 8.67
N SER A 132 -2.96 6.98 9.26
CA SER A 132 -3.11 8.29 8.62
C SER A 132 -1.78 9.01 8.47
N ARG A 133 -0.95 9.07 9.51
CA ARG A 133 0.39 9.69 9.44
C ARG A 133 1.37 8.96 8.51
N LEU A 134 1.10 7.69 8.15
CA LEU A 134 1.86 6.95 7.18
C LEU A 134 1.36 7.24 5.76
N LEU A 135 0.06 7.11 5.52
CA LEU A 135 -0.54 7.17 4.19
C LEU A 135 -0.63 8.59 3.63
N GLU A 136 -0.82 9.59 4.48
CA GLU A 136 -0.81 11.01 4.08
C GLU A 136 0.57 11.51 3.58
N ARG A 137 1.63 10.74 3.79
CA ARG A 137 2.96 11.01 3.23
C ARG A 137 3.04 10.69 1.74
N ALA A 138 2.15 9.88 1.20
CA ALA A 138 2.00 9.64 -0.22
C ALA A 138 1.35 10.88 -0.87
N ALA A 139 2.07 11.54 -1.78
CA ALA A 139 1.62 12.78 -2.39
C ALA A 139 2.25 13.00 -3.75
N LYS A 140 1.58 13.79 -4.60
CA LYS A 140 2.14 14.40 -5.80
C LYS A 140 2.52 15.85 -5.46
N LEU A 141 3.79 16.19 -5.59
CA LEU A 141 4.27 17.54 -5.36
C LEU A 141 3.95 18.42 -6.60
N ASN A 142 3.76 19.72 -6.34
CA ASN A 142 3.63 20.71 -7.41
C ASN A 142 5.00 20.94 -8.10
N ASP A 143 4.99 21.64 -9.23
CA ASP A 143 6.20 21.88 -10.02
C ASP A 143 7.21 22.76 -9.26
N GLU A 144 6.76 23.69 -8.43
CA GLU A 144 7.61 24.53 -7.58
C GLU A 144 8.39 23.71 -6.55
N SER A 145 7.82 22.58 -6.10
CA SER A 145 8.46 21.65 -5.16
C SER A 145 9.19 20.49 -5.86
N GLY A 146 9.40 20.58 -7.18
CA GLY A 146 10.14 19.60 -7.96
C GLY A 146 9.30 18.56 -8.69
N GLY A 147 7.97 18.55 -8.53
CA GLY A 147 7.05 17.70 -9.30
C GLY A 147 7.12 16.19 -9.01
N GLY A 148 7.87 15.75 -8.01
CA GLY A 148 7.99 14.35 -7.63
C GLY A 148 6.70 13.76 -7.08
N SER A 149 6.61 12.44 -7.01
CA SER A 149 5.43 11.75 -6.49
C SER A 149 5.76 10.49 -5.69
N LEU A 150 4.89 10.19 -4.73
CA LEU A 150 4.88 8.92 -4.01
C LEU A 150 3.45 8.39 -4.01
N THR A 151 3.24 7.27 -4.69
CA THR A 151 1.96 6.57 -4.74
C THR A 151 1.99 5.39 -3.78
N ALA A 152 0.99 5.27 -2.90
CA ALA A 152 0.89 4.17 -1.95
C ALA A 152 -0.23 3.19 -2.32
N LEU A 153 0.09 1.90 -2.29
CA LEU A 153 -0.85 0.79 -2.39
C LEU A 153 -0.84 0.01 -1.07
N PRO A 154 -1.64 0.40 -0.08
CA PRO A 154 -1.78 -0.35 1.15
C PRO A 154 -2.66 -1.58 0.95
N ILE A 155 -2.16 -2.73 1.39
CA ILE A 155 -2.93 -3.97 1.42
C ILE A 155 -3.54 -4.13 2.82
N ILE A 156 -4.82 -4.44 2.87
CA ILE A 156 -5.57 -4.73 4.09
C ILE A 156 -6.17 -6.13 3.97
N GLU A 157 -5.99 -6.93 5.01
CA GLU A 157 -6.71 -8.19 5.16
C GLU A 157 -8.06 -7.95 5.84
N THR A 158 -9.11 -8.51 5.25
CA THR A 158 -10.45 -8.56 5.85
C THR A 158 -10.76 -9.97 6.32
N GLN A 159 -11.45 -10.12 7.44
CA GLN A 159 -11.97 -11.41 7.88
C GLN A 159 -13.34 -11.63 7.20
N ALA A 160 -13.48 -12.75 6.50
CA ALA A 160 -14.69 -13.11 5.78
C ALA A 160 -15.27 -12.01 4.85
N GLY A 161 -14.42 -11.14 4.31
CA GLY A 161 -14.85 -10.04 3.46
C GLY A 161 -15.49 -8.85 4.19
N ASP A 162 -15.42 -8.82 5.52
CA ASP A 162 -15.99 -7.72 6.32
C ASP A 162 -15.14 -6.45 6.21
N VAL A 163 -15.58 -5.53 5.35
CA VAL A 163 -14.97 -4.20 5.18
C VAL A 163 -15.45 -3.19 6.23
N SER A 164 -16.44 -3.55 7.05
CA SER A 164 -16.98 -2.70 8.12
C SER A 164 -16.16 -2.78 9.42
N ALA A 165 -15.21 -3.70 9.50
CA ALA A 165 -14.28 -3.82 10.62
C ALA A 165 -13.46 -2.54 10.81
N TYR A 166 -12.89 -2.36 12.00
CA TYR A 166 -12.26 -1.11 12.41
C TYR A 166 -11.07 -0.69 11.52
N ILE A 167 -10.12 -1.60 11.28
CA ILE A 167 -8.94 -1.26 10.47
C ILE A 167 -9.29 -1.02 9.00
N PRO A 168 -10.09 -1.87 8.32
CA PRO A 168 -10.52 -1.59 6.94
C PRO A 168 -11.23 -0.24 6.78
N THR A 169 -12.19 0.09 7.65
CA THR A 169 -12.91 1.38 7.60
C THR A 169 -11.98 2.57 7.77
N ASN A 170 -11.03 2.50 8.68
CA ASN A 170 -10.03 3.55 8.87
C ASN A 170 -9.21 3.78 7.60
N VAL A 171 -8.70 2.74 6.99
CA VAL A 171 -7.86 2.85 5.78
C VAL A 171 -8.67 3.33 4.57
N ILE A 172 -9.90 2.86 4.40
CA ILE A 172 -10.81 3.35 3.35
C ILE A 172 -11.06 4.86 3.50
N SER A 173 -11.20 5.36 4.74
CA SER A 173 -11.42 6.79 4.96
C SER A 173 -10.18 7.65 4.71
N ILE A 174 -8.97 7.10 4.85
CA ILE A 174 -7.72 7.82 4.63
C ILE A 174 -7.35 7.84 3.14
N THR A 175 -7.61 6.75 2.41
CA THR A 175 -7.18 6.57 1.01
C THR A 175 -8.17 7.18 0.02
N ASP A 176 -7.69 7.50 -1.18
CA ASP A 176 -8.48 8.11 -2.26
C ASP A 176 -9.29 7.09 -3.08
N GLY A 177 -9.25 5.84 -2.72
CA GLY A 177 -9.99 4.78 -3.38
C GLY A 177 -9.61 3.40 -2.87
N GLN A 178 -10.29 2.39 -3.38
CA GLN A 178 -10.05 1.00 -3.02
C GLN A 178 -10.24 0.06 -4.20
N ILE A 179 -9.41 -0.97 -4.27
CA ILE A 179 -9.60 -2.14 -5.12
C ILE A 179 -10.09 -3.28 -4.24
N PHE A 180 -11.33 -3.71 -4.44
CA PHE A 180 -11.95 -4.76 -3.66
C PHE A 180 -11.77 -6.12 -4.33
N LEU A 181 -11.15 -7.07 -3.63
CA LEU A 181 -10.97 -8.44 -4.09
C LEU A 181 -11.94 -9.37 -3.36
N GLY A 182 -12.83 -10.00 -4.11
CA GLY A 182 -13.90 -10.84 -3.58
C GLY A 182 -13.52 -12.31 -3.53
N THR A 183 -13.78 -12.97 -2.39
CA THR A 183 -13.58 -14.43 -2.24
C THR A 183 -14.51 -15.22 -3.15
N GLU A 184 -15.74 -14.76 -3.34
CA GLU A 184 -16.72 -15.41 -4.23
C GLU A 184 -16.25 -15.41 -5.67
N ILE A 185 -15.73 -14.26 -6.15
CA ILE A 185 -15.18 -14.10 -7.50
C ILE A 185 -13.96 -15.01 -7.69
N PHE A 186 -13.09 -15.09 -6.67
CA PHE A 186 -11.94 -15.98 -6.67
C PHE A 186 -12.36 -17.46 -6.79
N ASN A 187 -13.38 -17.88 -6.05
CA ASN A 187 -13.91 -19.24 -6.08
C ASN A 187 -14.55 -19.60 -7.42
N GLN A 188 -15.05 -18.60 -8.16
CA GLN A 188 -15.54 -18.75 -9.53
C GLN A 188 -14.41 -18.90 -10.56
N GLY A 189 -13.15 -18.86 -10.13
CA GLY A 189 -11.98 -19.02 -11.01
C GLY A 189 -11.55 -17.72 -11.72
N ILE A 190 -12.16 -16.59 -11.42
CA ILE A 190 -11.83 -15.28 -12.00
C ILE A 190 -10.60 -14.71 -11.28
N ARG A 191 -9.54 -14.45 -12.02
CA ARG A 191 -8.28 -13.92 -11.49
C ARG A 191 -7.71 -12.83 -12.40
N PRO A 192 -7.41 -11.63 -11.83
CA PRO A 192 -7.59 -11.22 -10.44
C PRO A 192 -9.07 -11.15 -10.04
N ALA A 193 -9.35 -11.45 -8.77
CA ALA A 193 -10.72 -11.53 -8.23
C ALA A 193 -11.29 -10.13 -7.89
N ILE A 194 -11.15 -9.18 -8.80
CA ILE A 194 -11.54 -7.77 -8.62
C ILE A 194 -13.06 -7.65 -8.73
N ASN A 195 -13.68 -7.10 -7.68
CA ASN A 195 -15.07 -6.69 -7.73
C ASN A 195 -15.17 -5.24 -8.20
N VAL A 196 -15.51 -5.05 -9.47
CA VAL A 196 -15.58 -3.73 -10.10
C VAL A 196 -16.69 -2.87 -9.48
N GLY A 197 -17.80 -3.48 -9.05
CA GLY A 197 -18.94 -2.76 -8.48
C GLY A 197 -18.65 -2.15 -7.09
N LEU A 198 -17.73 -2.75 -6.33
CA LEU A 198 -17.31 -2.27 -5.00
C LEU A 198 -16.00 -1.50 -5.00
N SER A 199 -15.27 -1.54 -6.12
CA SER A 199 -14.03 -0.79 -6.28
C SER A 199 -14.32 0.65 -6.68
N VAL A 200 -13.66 1.62 -6.03
CA VAL A 200 -13.90 3.05 -6.19
C VAL A 200 -12.58 3.80 -6.28
N SER A 201 -12.52 4.77 -7.18
CA SER A 201 -11.47 5.80 -7.23
C SER A 201 -12.12 7.18 -7.08
N ARG A 202 -11.86 7.85 -5.97
CA ARG A 202 -12.38 9.21 -5.72
C ARG A 202 -11.66 10.27 -6.53
N VAL A 203 -10.41 10.05 -6.88
CA VAL A 203 -9.62 10.97 -7.71
C VAL A 203 -10.25 11.14 -9.09
N CYS A 204 -10.71 10.06 -9.69
CA CYS A 204 -11.39 10.11 -10.99
C CYS A 204 -12.75 10.84 -10.93
N LEU A 205 -13.47 10.70 -9.81
CA LEU A 205 -14.77 11.36 -9.60
C LEU A 205 -14.64 12.87 -9.40
N LEU A 206 -13.58 13.34 -8.74
CA LEU A 206 -13.30 14.78 -8.59
C LEU A 206 -13.00 15.43 -9.94
N TYR A 207 -12.23 14.77 -10.81
CA TYR A 207 -11.91 15.29 -12.15
C TYR A 207 -13.14 15.38 -13.06
N THR A 208 -14.09 14.47 -12.92
CA THR A 208 -15.34 14.49 -13.72
C THR A 208 -16.36 15.47 -13.18
N SER A 209 -16.38 15.79 -11.89
CA SER A 209 -17.25 16.81 -11.32
C SER A 209 -16.79 18.22 -11.69
N ASP A 210 -15.49 18.51 -11.62
CA ASP A 210 -14.94 19.81 -12.01
C ASP A 210 -15.13 20.09 -13.52
N ALA A 211 -14.99 19.06 -14.36
CA ALA A 211 -15.24 19.18 -15.80
C ALA A 211 -16.73 19.39 -16.15
N ALA A 212 -17.66 19.00 -15.26
CA ALA A 212 -19.08 19.24 -15.46
C ALA A 212 -19.49 20.67 -15.03
N ASP A 213 -18.80 21.27 -14.07
CA ASP A 213 -19.07 22.65 -13.64
C ASP A 213 -18.54 23.70 -14.62
N ASP A 214 -17.46 23.38 -15.37
CA ASP A 214 -16.92 24.29 -16.42
C ASP A 214 -17.79 24.37 -17.68
N THR A 215 -18.81 23.54 -17.83
CA THR A 215 -19.73 23.57 -19.01
C THR A 215 -21.03 24.34 -18.79
N THR A 216 -21.20 24.94 -17.60
CA THR A 216 -22.41 25.73 -17.25
C THR A 216 -22.15 27.23 -17.13
N GLY A 217 -21.12 27.77 -17.79
CA GLY A 217 -20.83 29.18 -17.91
C GLY A 217 -21.27 29.77 -19.27
#